data_8e3114fe6528d65779ad699851aaa5f3
#
_entry.id   8e3114fe6528d65779ad699851aaa5f3
#
_cell.length_a   1.000
_cell.length_b   1.000
_cell.length_c   1.000
_cell.angle_alpha   90.00
_cell.angle_beta   90.00
_cell.angle_gamma   90.00
#
_symmetry.space_group_name_H-M   'P 1'
#
loop_
_entity.id
_entity.type
_entity.pdbx_description
1 polymer ?
#
loop_
_entity_poly.entity_id
_entity_poly.type
_entity_poly.pdbx_seq_one_letter_code
_entity_poly.pdbx_strand_id
1 'polypeptide(L)'
;MPPMLRRAAALLFAALYLPLVTAADIQPTHEFFVDNGLKVIVREDHRAPAVVSQLWYKVGSSYETPGQTGLSHALEHMMFKGSRKLGAGEASRILRELGAEENAFTSDDYTAYYQVLARDRLAVAFELEADRLASLKLPADEFAREIEVIKEERRLRTDDKPSSLAYERFKAMAYPASGYHTPTIGWMDDLDRMTIEELRAWYQAWYAPNNATLVVVGDVTAEEVRSLAEHYFGPIEKRAVPSAKRPLELDEPGERRLTLHLNTQVPSLMMAFNTASLATETDNPRQIHALRLIAALLDGGYSARLPQQLERGEELVTSAAAWYNAYARGDSLFVLSAAPNMQKGRTLEEVEAGLWGQLEQLKQTAPTAEELERVRAQVIAGLVYERDSITQQATTIGMLETVGLSWRLMDEELAALEAVTPEDIQQAARTYFTRSRLSVAHILPEESGDE
;
A
#
# COMPACT_ATOMS: atom_id res chain seq x y z
N MET A 1 -60.95 -17.28 -59.13
CA MET A 1 -59.81 -16.40 -58.97
C MET A 1 -59.83 -15.87 -57.53
N PRO A 2 -58.90 -16.25 -56.64
CA PRO A 2 -58.89 -15.77 -55.28
C PRO A 2 -58.01 -14.51 -55.13
N PRO A 3 -58.27 -13.66 -54.13
CA PRO A 3 -57.55 -12.40 -53.92
C PRO A 3 -56.26 -12.59 -53.14
N MET A 4 -55.23 -11.82 -53.50
CA MET A 4 -53.93 -11.75 -52.84
C MET A 4 -54.03 -11.14 -51.46
N LEU A 5 -53.57 -11.88 -50.42
CA LEU A 5 -53.34 -11.36 -49.10
C LEU A 5 -51.97 -10.57 -49.09
N ARG A 6 -52.05 -9.28 -48.84
CA ARG A 6 -50.91 -8.44 -48.50
C ARG A 6 -50.53 -8.69 -47.03
N ARG A 7 -49.41 -9.31 -46.79
CA ARG A 7 -48.78 -9.37 -45.46
C ARG A 7 -47.98 -8.06 -45.19
N ALA A 8 -48.51 -7.24 -44.32
CA ALA A 8 -47.76 -6.11 -43.77
C ALA A 8 -46.79 -6.66 -42.71
N ALA A 9 -45.48 -6.49 -42.92
CA ALA A 9 -44.47 -6.78 -41.94
C ALA A 9 -44.39 -5.59 -40.99
N ALA A 10 -44.81 -5.78 -39.75
CA ALA A 10 -44.59 -4.83 -38.66
C ALA A 10 -43.16 -5.03 -38.12
N LEU A 11 -42.25 -4.11 -38.41
CA LEU A 11 -40.94 -4.01 -37.79
C LEU A 11 -41.14 -3.46 -36.36
N LEU A 12 -41.05 -4.34 -35.38
CA LEU A 12 -40.91 -3.95 -33.97
C LEU A 12 -39.47 -3.39 -33.77
N PHE A 13 -39.34 -2.09 -33.63
CA PHE A 13 -38.15 -1.46 -33.07
C PHE A 13 -38.12 -1.76 -31.56
N ALA A 14 -37.37 -2.77 -31.15
CA ALA A 14 -36.97 -2.94 -29.77
C ALA A 14 -35.91 -1.87 -29.49
N ALA A 15 -36.30 -0.75 -28.90
CA ALA A 15 -35.36 0.19 -28.30
C ALA A 15 -34.65 -0.53 -27.14
N LEU A 16 -33.41 -0.95 -27.35
CA LEU A 16 -32.52 -1.33 -26.27
C LEU A 16 -32.35 -0.10 -25.37
N TYR A 17 -33.04 -0.10 -24.25
CA TYR A 17 -32.65 0.73 -23.11
C TYR A 17 -31.32 0.17 -22.57
N LEU A 18 -30.21 0.70 -23.06
CA LEU A 18 -28.96 0.63 -22.33
C LEU A 18 -29.19 1.48 -21.06
N PRO A 19 -29.08 0.92 -19.85
CA PRO A 19 -29.01 1.76 -18.67
C PRO A 19 -27.83 2.68 -18.89
N LEU A 20 -28.07 4.00 -18.91
CA LEU A 20 -26.99 4.95 -18.64
C LEU A 20 -26.38 4.49 -17.31
N VAL A 21 -25.13 4.03 -17.34
CA VAL A 21 -24.31 3.93 -16.13
C VAL A 21 -24.18 5.38 -15.66
N THR A 22 -25.07 5.78 -14.76
CA THR A 22 -24.92 7.02 -14.00
C THR A 22 -23.53 6.94 -13.37
N ALA A 23 -22.76 8.01 -13.50
CA ALA A 23 -21.50 8.18 -12.77
C ALA A 23 -21.74 7.67 -11.35
N ALA A 24 -20.92 6.71 -10.91
CA ALA A 24 -21.07 6.12 -9.57
C ALA A 24 -21.25 7.29 -8.61
N ASP A 25 -22.36 7.31 -7.85
CA ASP A 25 -22.66 8.39 -6.94
C ASP A 25 -21.46 8.55 -6.01
N ILE A 26 -20.74 9.67 -6.18
CA ILE A 26 -19.59 9.99 -5.30
C ILE A 26 -20.18 10.17 -3.92
N GLN A 27 -19.83 9.28 -3.00
CA GLN A 27 -20.33 9.29 -1.63
C GLN A 27 -19.94 10.61 -0.95
N PRO A 28 -20.86 11.27 -0.23
CA PRO A 28 -20.57 12.53 0.46
C PRO A 28 -19.36 12.33 1.39
N THR A 29 -18.32 13.13 1.16
CA THR A 29 -17.10 13.07 1.97
C THR A 29 -16.84 14.44 2.58
N HIS A 30 -16.70 14.48 3.90
CA HIS A 30 -16.55 15.68 4.69
C HIS A 30 -15.19 15.69 5.39
N GLU A 31 -14.59 16.87 5.46
CA GLU A 31 -13.30 17.09 6.12
C GLU A 31 -13.43 18.23 7.13
N PHE A 32 -12.93 18.02 8.34
CA PHE A 32 -12.86 19.05 9.36
C PHE A 32 -11.70 18.78 10.33
N PHE A 33 -11.42 19.75 11.19
CA PHE A 33 -10.40 19.64 12.24
C PHE A 33 -11.04 19.83 13.61
N VAL A 34 -10.59 19.04 14.57
CA VAL A 34 -10.80 19.29 16.00
C VAL A 34 -9.80 20.38 16.44
N ASP A 35 -10.12 21.17 17.47
CA ASP A 35 -9.31 22.33 17.92
C ASP A 35 -7.86 21.95 18.28
N ASN A 36 -7.61 20.70 18.66
CA ASN A 36 -6.28 20.19 18.96
C ASN A 36 -5.46 19.78 17.71
N GLY A 37 -6.01 19.98 16.51
CA GLY A 37 -5.36 19.72 15.24
C GLY A 37 -5.57 18.32 14.67
N LEU A 38 -6.39 17.46 15.31
CA LEU A 38 -6.78 16.18 14.72
C LEU A 38 -7.60 16.43 13.45
N LYS A 39 -7.13 15.91 12.33
CA LYS A 39 -7.88 15.92 11.08
C LYS A 39 -8.90 14.78 11.09
N VAL A 40 -10.14 15.08 10.70
CA VAL A 40 -11.22 14.09 10.61
C VAL A 40 -11.78 14.08 9.19
N ILE A 41 -11.89 12.88 8.62
CA ILE A 41 -12.51 12.67 7.31
C ILE A 41 -13.64 11.67 7.51
N VAL A 42 -14.84 12.06 7.05
CA VAL A 42 -16.05 11.24 7.13
C VAL A 42 -16.56 11.01 5.72
N ARG A 43 -16.73 9.73 5.34
CA ARG A 43 -17.39 9.34 4.10
C ARG A 43 -18.66 8.58 4.44
N GLU A 44 -19.81 9.20 4.13
CA GLU A 44 -21.12 8.64 4.44
C GLU A 44 -21.45 7.52 3.45
N ASP A 45 -21.68 6.29 3.96
CA ASP A 45 -22.04 5.11 3.17
C ASP A 45 -23.12 4.31 3.90
N HIS A 46 -24.36 4.55 3.53
CA HIS A 46 -25.55 3.99 4.17
C HIS A 46 -26.02 2.65 3.60
N ARG A 47 -25.17 1.96 2.82
CA ARG A 47 -25.54 0.67 2.19
C ARG A 47 -25.68 -0.48 3.20
N ALA A 48 -25.02 -0.39 4.36
CA ALA A 48 -25.09 -1.37 5.44
C ALA A 48 -25.01 -0.66 6.80
N PRO A 49 -25.62 -1.19 7.90
CA PRO A 49 -25.61 -0.57 9.23
C PRO A 49 -24.26 -0.82 9.95
N ALA A 50 -23.17 -0.59 9.27
CA ALA A 50 -21.79 -0.79 9.74
C ALA A 50 -20.96 0.46 9.52
N VAL A 51 -19.93 0.61 10.36
CA VAL A 51 -18.98 1.72 10.27
C VAL A 51 -17.56 1.20 10.49
N VAL A 52 -16.63 1.79 9.76
CA VAL A 52 -15.18 1.63 9.96
C VAL A 52 -14.65 2.91 10.56
N SER A 53 -13.92 2.79 11.66
CA SER A 53 -13.16 3.87 12.28
C SER A 53 -11.68 3.53 12.17
N GLN A 54 -10.87 4.42 11.60
CA GLN A 54 -9.43 4.24 11.47
C GLN A 54 -8.70 5.48 11.97
N LEU A 55 -7.77 5.29 12.90
CA LEU A 55 -6.88 6.35 13.37
C LEU A 55 -5.48 6.14 12.81
N TRP A 56 -5.05 7.07 11.98
CA TRP A 56 -3.79 7.02 11.23
C TRP A 56 -2.78 7.98 11.82
N TYR A 57 -1.57 7.50 12.11
CA TYR A 57 -0.45 8.32 12.55
C TYR A 57 0.56 8.47 11.41
N LYS A 58 1.04 9.71 11.19
CA LYS A 58 2.05 10.03 10.17
C LYS A 58 3.43 9.66 10.67
N VAL A 59 3.65 8.38 10.89
CA VAL A 59 4.92 7.80 11.34
C VAL A 59 4.95 6.30 11.04
N GLY A 60 6.08 5.83 10.50
CA GLY A 60 6.36 4.44 10.16
C GLY A 60 7.86 4.23 10.09
N SER A 61 8.32 3.11 9.53
CA SER A 61 9.74 2.74 9.54
C SER A 61 10.66 3.73 8.81
N SER A 62 10.16 4.47 7.81
CA SER A 62 10.96 5.47 7.10
C SER A 62 11.33 6.71 7.93
N TYR A 63 10.76 6.84 9.13
CA TYR A 63 11.05 7.90 10.09
C TYR A 63 12.10 7.50 11.12
N GLU A 64 12.41 6.21 11.19
CA GLU A 64 13.36 5.63 12.13
C GLU A 64 14.80 5.93 11.72
N THR A 65 15.70 5.93 12.69
CA THR A 65 17.13 6.17 12.45
C THR A 65 17.92 4.87 12.57
N PRO A 66 19.05 4.72 11.86
CA PRO A 66 19.93 3.57 12.03
C PRO A 66 20.27 3.31 13.50
N GLY A 67 20.15 2.08 13.93
CA GLY A 67 20.35 1.67 15.32
C GLY A 67 19.08 1.73 16.20
N GLN A 68 17.96 2.20 15.66
CA GLN A 68 16.66 2.32 16.34
C GLN A 68 15.52 1.89 15.41
N THR A 69 15.72 0.83 14.63
CA THR A 69 14.72 0.34 13.69
C THR A 69 13.73 -0.60 14.38
N GLY A 70 12.47 -0.62 13.87
CA GLY A 70 11.38 -1.42 14.41
C GLY A 70 10.58 -0.74 15.53
N LEU A 71 10.88 0.51 15.90
CA LEU A 71 10.15 1.25 16.94
C LEU A 71 8.67 1.44 16.61
N SER A 72 8.35 1.75 15.35
CA SER A 72 6.97 1.94 14.91
C SER A 72 6.15 0.66 15.05
N HIS A 73 6.70 -0.48 14.62
CA HIS A 73 6.07 -1.78 14.72
C HIS A 73 5.98 -2.27 16.18
N ALA A 74 7.03 -2.08 16.97
CA ALA A 74 7.02 -2.42 18.37
C ALA A 74 5.99 -1.60 19.17
N LEU A 75 5.82 -0.32 18.82
CA LEU A 75 4.79 0.51 19.42
C LEU A 75 3.38 0.06 19.01
N GLU A 76 3.18 -0.36 17.73
CA GLU A 76 1.92 -0.95 17.30
C GLU A 76 1.49 -2.10 18.24
N HIS A 77 2.37 -3.06 18.52
CA HIS A 77 2.11 -4.16 19.45
C HIS A 77 1.79 -3.67 20.86
N MET A 78 2.57 -2.71 21.35
CA MET A 78 2.42 -2.20 22.71
C MET A 78 1.17 -1.33 22.91
N MET A 79 0.55 -0.83 21.84
CA MET A 79 -0.71 -0.08 21.92
C MET A 79 -1.87 -0.91 22.45
N PHE A 80 -1.78 -2.23 22.42
CA PHE A 80 -2.79 -3.16 22.96
C PHE A 80 -2.50 -3.59 24.40
N LYS A 81 -1.40 -3.11 25.02
CA LYS A 81 -0.95 -3.54 26.37
C LYS A 81 -1.43 -2.64 27.50
N GLY A 82 -2.45 -1.84 27.25
CA GLY A 82 -3.19 -1.09 28.27
C GLY A 82 -2.98 0.42 28.24
N SER A 83 -3.98 1.09 28.81
CA SER A 83 -4.07 2.54 28.93
C SER A 83 -4.38 2.94 30.38
N ARG A 84 -4.64 4.22 30.63
CA ARG A 84 -5.04 4.65 31.99
C ARG A 84 -6.31 3.96 32.47
N LYS A 85 -7.30 3.80 31.59
CA LYS A 85 -8.60 3.21 31.96
C LYS A 85 -8.59 1.69 31.95
N LEU A 86 -7.78 1.06 31.10
CA LEU A 86 -7.87 -0.38 30.80
C LEU A 86 -6.52 -1.09 30.98
N GLY A 87 -6.60 -2.37 31.34
CA GLY A 87 -5.46 -3.28 31.36
C GLY A 87 -5.10 -3.83 29.98
N ALA A 88 -4.03 -4.62 29.91
CA ALA A 88 -3.59 -5.28 28.68
C ALA A 88 -4.68 -6.17 28.09
N GLY A 89 -5.01 -5.99 26.80
CA GLY A 89 -6.00 -6.75 26.06
C GLY A 89 -7.47 -6.48 26.43
N GLU A 90 -7.75 -5.61 27.41
CA GLU A 90 -9.13 -5.32 27.82
C GLU A 90 -9.93 -4.59 26.75
N ALA A 91 -9.32 -3.64 26.04
CA ALA A 91 -9.97 -2.95 24.93
C ALA A 91 -10.41 -3.93 23.85
N SER A 92 -9.51 -4.81 23.43
CA SER A 92 -9.80 -5.85 22.42
C SER A 92 -10.88 -6.83 22.90
N ARG A 93 -10.92 -7.16 24.19
CA ARG A 93 -12.00 -7.98 24.75
C ARG A 93 -13.34 -7.27 24.67
N ILE A 94 -13.42 -5.99 25.04
CA ILE A 94 -14.65 -5.18 24.97
C ILE A 94 -15.15 -5.11 23.54
N LEU A 95 -14.29 -4.78 22.57
CA LEU A 95 -14.64 -4.68 21.15
C LEU A 95 -15.17 -6.02 20.62
N ARG A 96 -14.52 -7.13 20.96
CA ARG A 96 -14.96 -8.48 20.56
C ARG A 96 -16.33 -8.83 21.14
N GLU A 97 -16.61 -8.48 22.39
CA GLU A 97 -17.92 -8.69 23.03
C GLU A 97 -19.04 -7.86 22.37
N LEU A 98 -18.67 -6.73 21.75
CA LEU A 98 -19.57 -5.89 20.95
C LEU A 98 -19.71 -6.36 19.48
N GLY A 99 -19.03 -7.46 19.10
CA GLY A 99 -19.02 -7.97 17.73
C GLY A 99 -18.19 -7.13 16.76
N ALA A 100 -17.27 -6.31 17.27
CA ALA A 100 -16.36 -5.53 16.46
C ALA A 100 -15.11 -6.33 16.06
N GLU A 101 -14.61 -6.08 14.85
CA GLU A 101 -13.27 -6.47 14.43
C GLU A 101 -12.29 -5.34 14.73
N GLU A 102 -11.14 -5.66 15.33
CA GLU A 102 -10.06 -4.71 15.63
C GLU A 102 -8.75 -5.24 15.08
N ASN A 103 -7.96 -4.36 14.48
CA ASN A 103 -6.58 -4.66 14.10
C ASN A 103 -5.76 -3.37 13.94
N ALA A 104 -4.46 -3.54 13.67
CA ALA A 104 -3.53 -2.47 13.34
C ALA A 104 -2.57 -2.93 12.24
N PHE A 105 -1.87 -1.97 11.66
CA PHE A 105 -0.77 -2.23 10.73
C PHE A 105 0.21 -1.07 10.69
N THR A 106 1.47 -1.41 10.52
CA THR A 106 2.58 -0.47 10.31
C THR A 106 3.15 -0.64 8.91
N SER A 107 3.47 0.48 8.27
CA SER A 107 4.13 0.55 6.97
C SER A 107 5.37 1.45 7.04
N ASP A 108 6.00 1.68 5.90
CA ASP A 108 7.13 2.60 5.84
C ASP A 108 6.75 4.03 6.27
N ASP A 109 5.53 4.50 5.94
CA ASP A 109 5.16 5.91 6.10
C ASP A 109 4.08 6.17 7.16
N TYR A 110 3.44 5.15 7.68
CA TYR A 110 2.32 5.28 8.61
C TYR A 110 2.14 4.08 9.52
N THR A 111 1.43 4.32 10.62
CA THR A 111 0.86 3.29 11.51
C THR A 111 -0.62 3.59 11.69
N ALA A 112 -1.48 2.60 11.55
CA ALA A 112 -2.93 2.76 11.66
C ALA A 112 -3.57 1.71 12.55
N TYR A 113 -4.62 2.13 13.25
CA TYR A 113 -5.45 1.29 14.12
C TYR A 113 -6.88 1.41 13.64
N TYR A 114 -7.60 0.30 13.56
CA TYR A 114 -8.96 0.33 13.02
C TYR A 114 -9.92 -0.62 13.73
N GLN A 115 -11.19 -0.24 13.69
CA GLN A 115 -12.30 -1.05 14.13
C GLN A 115 -13.39 -1.07 13.06
N VAL A 116 -13.99 -2.24 12.84
CA VAL A 116 -15.18 -2.44 12.02
C VAL A 116 -16.29 -2.89 12.96
N LEU A 117 -17.39 -2.13 13.02
CA LEU A 117 -18.43 -2.35 14.05
C LEU A 117 -19.80 -1.85 13.59
N ALA A 118 -20.83 -2.22 14.34
CA ALA A 118 -22.17 -1.66 14.14
C ALA A 118 -22.17 -0.16 14.49
N ARG A 119 -22.92 0.65 13.72
CA ARG A 119 -22.94 2.11 13.84
C ARG A 119 -23.19 2.63 15.26
N ASP A 120 -24.07 1.97 16.02
CA ASP A 120 -24.45 2.37 17.38
C ASP A 120 -23.32 2.13 18.41
N ARG A 121 -22.20 1.54 18.01
CA ARG A 121 -21.02 1.27 18.84
C ARG A 121 -19.84 2.20 18.56
N LEU A 122 -19.95 3.12 17.61
CA LEU A 122 -18.86 4.03 17.23
C LEU A 122 -18.32 4.84 18.42
N ALA A 123 -19.20 5.27 19.32
CA ALA A 123 -18.79 6.01 20.52
C ALA A 123 -17.83 5.20 21.42
N VAL A 124 -18.00 3.88 21.50
CA VAL A 124 -17.10 3.01 22.28
C VAL A 124 -15.73 2.94 21.60
N ALA A 125 -15.69 2.77 20.29
CA ALA A 125 -14.42 2.77 19.53
C ALA A 125 -13.66 4.09 19.75
N PHE A 126 -14.34 5.22 19.66
CA PHE A 126 -13.73 6.55 19.90
C PHE A 126 -13.22 6.71 21.32
N GLU A 127 -13.95 6.26 22.31
CA GLU A 127 -13.50 6.31 23.72
C GLU A 127 -12.22 5.50 23.93
N LEU A 128 -12.16 4.28 23.36
CA LEU A 128 -11.00 3.40 23.48
C LEU A 128 -9.77 3.97 22.75
N GLU A 129 -9.95 4.47 21.53
CA GLU A 129 -8.86 5.08 20.76
C GLU A 129 -8.36 6.38 21.40
N ALA A 130 -9.25 7.22 21.87
CA ALA A 130 -8.89 8.46 22.54
C ALA A 130 -8.13 8.22 23.84
N ASP A 131 -8.54 7.21 24.65
CA ASP A 131 -7.81 6.84 25.86
C ASP A 131 -6.42 6.28 25.54
N ARG A 132 -6.30 5.45 24.53
CA ARG A 132 -5.04 4.89 24.04
C ARG A 132 -4.09 6.00 23.51
N LEU A 133 -4.60 6.94 22.72
CA LEU A 133 -3.84 8.10 22.25
C LEU A 133 -3.38 9.01 23.40
N ALA A 134 -4.23 9.23 24.41
CA ALA A 134 -3.95 10.19 25.47
C ALA A 134 -3.09 9.62 26.60
N SER A 135 -3.20 8.31 26.88
CA SER A 135 -2.77 7.77 28.16
C SER A 135 -2.25 6.33 28.08
N LEU A 136 -1.64 5.95 26.96
CA LEU A 136 -1.01 4.65 26.79
C LEU A 136 -0.03 4.38 27.95
N LYS A 137 -0.15 3.21 28.53
CA LYS A 137 0.85 2.66 29.43
C LYS A 137 1.81 1.82 28.62
N LEU A 138 3.08 1.97 28.90
CA LEU A 138 4.13 1.15 28.32
C LEU A 138 4.85 0.44 29.48
N PRO A 139 4.25 -0.66 30.01
CA PRO A 139 4.83 -1.40 31.13
C PRO A 139 6.09 -2.14 30.66
N ALA A 140 7.17 -2.04 31.42
CA ALA A 140 8.45 -2.65 31.04
C ALA A 140 8.40 -4.18 31.00
N ASP A 141 7.56 -4.80 31.83
CA ASP A 141 7.36 -6.25 31.85
C ASP A 141 6.54 -6.77 30.66
N GLU A 142 5.55 -5.99 30.18
CA GLU A 142 4.85 -6.29 28.92
C GLU A 142 5.78 -6.10 27.71
N PHE A 143 6.57 -5.03 27.71
CA PHE A 143 7.56 -4.79 26.65
C PHE A 143 8.57 -5.94 26.57
N ALA A 144 9.11 -6.40 27.68
CA ALA A 144 10.07 -7.51 27.71
C ALA A 144 9.51 -8.82 27.13
N ARG A 145 8.19 -9.04 27.27
CA ARG A 145 7.52 -10.18 26.64
C ARG A 145 7.26 -9.94 25.16
N GLU A 146 6.80 -8.74 24.83
CA GLU A 146 6.36 -8.44 23.46
C GLU A 146 7.52 -8.33 22.47
N ILE A 147 8.69 -7.85 22.91
CA ILE A 147 9.87 -7.80 22.05
C ILE A 147 10.30 -9.20 21.59
N GLU A 148 10.16 -10.21 22.45
CA GLU A 148 10.43 -11.60 22.05
C GLU A 148 9.39 -12.13 21.05
N VAL A 149 8.11 -11.71 21.16
CA VAL A 149 7.07 -12.02 20.17
C VAL A 149 7.42 -11.41 18.82
N ILE A 150 7.85 -10.13 18.81
CA ILE A 150 8.25 -9.43 17.57
C ILE A 150 9.46 -10.09 16.91
N LYS A 151 10.48 -10.50 17.69
CA LYS A 151 11.63 -11.25 17.18
C LYS A 151 11.21 -12.57 16.57
N GLU A 152 10.28 -13.30 17.20
CA GLU A 152 9.77 -14.54 16.65
C GLU A 152 8.95 -14.30 15.38
N GLU A 153 8.15 -13.24 15.35
CA GLU A 153 7.44 -12.82 14.14
C GLU A 153 8.41 -12.50 12.99
N ARG A 154 9.53 -11.80 13.30
CA ARG A 154 10.57 -11.53 12.32
C ARG A 154 11.16 -12.82 11.77
N ARG A 155 11.49 -13.80 12.63
CA ARG A 155 11.97 -15.11 12.17
C ARG A 155 10.96 -15.77 11.24
N LEU A 156 9.72 -15.90 11.67
CA LEU A 156 8.65 -16.57 10.91
C LEU A 156 8.28 -15.87 9.60
N ARG A 157 8.32 -14.54 9.54
CA ARG A 157 7.88 -13.76 8.38
C ARG A 157 9.01 -13.39 7.43
N THR A 158 10.23 -13.31 7.91
CA THR A 158 11.39 -12.80 7.14
C THR A 158 12.53 -13.79 7.12
N ASP A 159 13.12 -14.13 8.27
CA ASP A 159 14.39 -14.85 8.31
C ASP A 159 14.25 -16.30 7.81
N ASP A 160 13.14 -16.98 8.14
CA ASP A 160 12.83 -18.34 7.71
C ASP A 160 12.17 -18.41 6.33
N LYS A 161 11.92 -17.27 5.67
CA LYS A 161 11.33 -17.21 4.33
C LYS A 161 12.32 -16.64 3.31
N PRO A 162 12.92 -17.48 2.48
CA PRO A 162 13.93 -17.03 1.51
C PRO A 162 13.48 -15.87 0.62
N SER A 163 12.22 -15.87 0.18
CA SER A 163 11.68 -14.78 -0.66
C SER A 163 11.55 -13.45 0.09
N SER A 164 11.13 -13.49 1.36
CA SER A 164 11.02 -12.27 2.20
C SER A 164 12.40 -11.73 2.56
N LEU A 165 13.32 -12.62 2.93
CA LEU A 165 14.70 -12.25 3.24
C LEU A 165 15.41 -11.68 1.99
N ALA A 166 15.19 -12.28 0.82
CA ALA A 166 15.70 -11.77 -0.45
C ALA A 166 15.18 -10.36 -0.73
N TYR A 167 13.87 -10.12 -0.56
CA TYR A 167 13.27 -8.82 -0.78
C TYR A 167 13.79 -7.76 0.22
N GLU A 168 13.95 -8.11 1.49
CA GLU A 168 14.53 -7.22 2.51
C GLU A 168 15.95 -6.78 2.11
N ARG A 169 16.81 -7.73 1.76
CA ARG A 169 18.20 -7.45 1.34
C ARG A 169 18.25 -6.65 0.04
N PHE A 170 17.36 -6.98 -0.89
CA PHE A 170 17.22 -6.26 -2.14
C PHE A 170 16.77 -4.81 -1.92
N LYS A 171 15.73 -4.60 -1.10
CA LYS A 171 15.21 -3.26 -0.73
C LYS A 171 16.29 -2.42 -0.06
N ALA A 172 17.08 -3.02 0.85
CA ALA A 172 18.20 -2.35 1.51
C ALA A 172 19.28 -1.86 0.54
N MET A 173 19.54 -2.59 -0.55
CA MET A 173 20.46 -2.17 -1.61
C MET A 173 19.82 -1.16 -2.57
N ALA A 174 18.53 -1.32 -2.88
CA ALA A 174 17.83 -0.52 -3.89
C ALA A 174 17.56 0.92 -3.43
N TYR A 175 17.60 1.18 -2.11
CA TYR A 175 17.43 2.49 -1.51
C TYR A 175 18.69 2.94 -0.75
N PRO A 176 19.79 3.36 -1.43
CA PRO A 176 21.03 3.73 -0.77
C PRO A 176 20.93 4.99 0.12
N ALA A 177 20.02 5.91 -0.17
CA ALA A 177 19.87 7.17 0.56
C ALA A 177 18.52 7.32 1.27
N SER A 178 17.47 6.70 0.77
CA SER A 178 16.13 6.80 1.33
C SER A 178 15.94 5.92 2.57
N GLY A 179 15.24 6.43 3.59
CA GLY A 179 14.83 5.65 4.77
C GLY A 179 13.97 4.42 4.44
N TYR A 180 13.52 4.27 3.22
CA TYR A 180 12.81 3.07 2.77
C TYR A 180 13.69 1.81 2.73
N HIS A 181 15.00 1.92 2.90
CA HIS A 181 15.86 0.75 3.08
C HIS A 181 15.59 -0.01 4.39
N THR A 182 14.97 0.64 5.38
CA THR A 182 14.69 0.06 6.69
C THR A 182 13.53 -0.94 6.60
N PRO A 183 13.66 -2.17 7.12
CA PRO A 183 12.53 -3.09 7.22
C PRO A 183 11.52 -2.60 8.27
N THR A 184 10.24 -2.71 7.97
CA THR A 184 9.16 -2.24 8.87
C THR A 184 9.21 -2.92 10.24
N ILE A 185 9.55 -4.20 10.28
CA ILE A 185 9.70 -4.96 11.53
C ILE A 185 10.98 -4.62 12.31
N GLY A 186 11.93 -3.91 11.67
CA GLY A 186 13.24 -3.60 12.24
C GLY A 186 14.31 -4.67 11.98
N TRP A 187 15.58 -4.28 12.09
CA TRP A 187 16.69 -5.22 12.05
C TRP A 187 16.80 -6.00 13.37
N MET A 188 17.15 -7.28 13.31
CA MET A 188 17.24 -8.13 14.51
C MET A 188 18.18 -7.54 15.57
N ASP A 189 19.34 -7.02 15.17
CA ASP A 189 20.31 -6.40 16.08
C ASP A 189 19.77 -5.15 16.80
N ASP A 190 18.86 -4.41 16.15
CA ASP A 190 18.20 -3.26 16.76
C ASP A 190 17.10 -3.71 17.72
N LEU A 191 16.33 -4.74 17.35
CA LEU A 191 15.31 -5.36 18.22
C LEU A 191 15.94 -5.94 19.50
N ASP A 192 17.13 -6.55 19.40
CA ASP A 192 17.86 -7.10 20.54
C ASP A 192 18.32 -6.04 21.55
N ARG A 193 18.51 -4.81 21.09
CA ARG A 193 18.98 -3.68 21.90
C ARG A 193 17.93 -2.64 22.23
N MET A 194 16.72 -2.79 21.65
CA MET A 194 15.62 -1.85 21.86
C MET A 194 15.26 -1.73 23.33
N THR A 195 15.10 -0.51 23.82
CA THR A 195 14.71 -0.20 25.19
C THR A 195 13.30 0.35 25.28
N ILE A 196 12.66 0.14 26.43
CA ILE A 196 11.33 0.71 26.69
C ILE A 196 11.39 2.25 26.74
N GLU A 197 12.51 2.85 27.08
CA GLU A 197 12.73 4.30 27.11
C GLU A 197 12.70 4.87 25.68
N GLU A 198 13.31 4.21 24.71
CA GLU A 198 13.25 4.59 23.29
C GLU A 198 11.80 4.50 22.77
N LEU A 199 11.09 3.44 23.11
CA LEU A 199 9.69 3.26 22.71
C LEU A 199 8.76 4.33 23.32
N ARG A 200 8.98 4.69 24.60
CA ARG A 200 8.28 5.80 25.26
C ARG A 200 8.57 7.14 24.60
N ALA A 201 9.82 7.39 24.25
CA ALA A 201 10.22 8.58 23.52
C ALA A 201 9.56 8.65 22.14
N TRP A 202 9.48 7.52 21.42
CA TRP A 202 8.83 7.40 20.13
C TRP A 202 7.33 7.73 20.22
N TYR A 203 6.62 7.15 21.20
CA TYR A 203 5.21 7.48 21.45
C TYR A 203 5.00 8.96 21.78
N GLN A 204 5.83 9.55 22.65
CA GLN A 204 5.72 10.96 23.00
C GLN A 204 5.97 11.89 21.81
N ALA A 205 6.87 11.52 20.91
CA ALA A 205 7.24 12.33 19.75
C ALA A 205 6.15 12.31 18.66
N TRP A 206 5.58 11.16 18.37
CA TRP A 206 4.80 10.96 17.16
C TRP A 206 3.29 10.76 17.37
N TYR A 207 2.86 10.23 18.53
CA TYR A 207 1.45 9.91 18.80
C TYR A 207 0.75 11.10 19.44
N ALA A 208 0.39 12.06 18.59
CA ALA A 208 -0.30 13.28 18.97
C ALA A 208 -1.49 13.53 18.04
N PRO A 209 -2.59 14.16 18.52
CA PRO A 209 -3.76 14.42 17.68
C PRO A 209 -3.43 15.23 16.43
N ASN A 210 -2.53 16.18 16.52
CA ASN A 210 -2.08 17.01 15.38
C ASN A 210 -1.09 16.29 14.42
N ASN A 211 -0.75 15.03 14.68
CA ASN A 211 -0.02 14.13 13.78
C ASN A 211 -0.90 12.96 13.32
N ALA A 212 -2.18 13.00 13.63
CA ALA A 212 -3.11 11.94 13.32
C ALA A 212 -4.21 12.38 12.35
N THR A 213 -4.77 11.41 11.63
CA THR A 213 -5.97 11.57 10.82
C THR A 213 -6.97 10.49 11.23
N LEU A 214 -8.15 10.89 11.64
CA LEU A 214 -9.28 9.99 11.91
C LEU A 214 -10.12 9.87 10.64
N VAL A 215 -10.28 8.66 10.14
CA VAL A 215 -11.10 8.35 8.97
C VAL A 215 -12.27 7.49 9.41
N VAL A 216 -13.49 7.94 9.09
CA VAL A 216 -14.73 7.22 9.41
C VAL A 216 -15.51 7.01 8.13
N VAL A 217 -15.80 5.77 7.80
CA VAL A 217 -16.57 5.41 6.59
C VAL A 217 -17.70 4.46 7.00
N GLY A 218 -18.91 4.74 6.58
CA GLY A 218 -20.06 3.87 6.81
C GLY A 218 -21.36 4.60 7.12
N ASP A 219 -22.27 3.91 7.81
CA ASP A 219 -23.61 4.40 8.13
C ASP A 219 -23.60 5.43 9.28
N VAL A 220 -23.06 6.59 9.00
CA VAL A 220 -22.91 7.74 9.91
C VAL A 220 -23.16 9.02 9.17
N THR A 221 -23.43 10.11 9.90
CA THR A 221 -23.43 11.47 9.38
C THR A 221 -22.18 12.23 9.85
N ALA A 222 -21.72 13.17 9.06
CA ALA A 222 -20.58 14.02 9.42
C ALA A 222 -20.80 14.76 10.75
N GLU A 223 -22.01 15.16 11.05
CA GLU A 223 -22.35 15.87 12.31
C GLU A 223 -22.27 14.94 13.53
N GLU A 224 -22.75 13.70 13.44
CA GLU A 224 -22.61 12.70 14.50
C GLU A 224 -21.12 12.43 14.80
N VAL A 225 -20.32 12.22 13.74
CA VAL A 225 -18.88 11.96 13.89
C VAL A 225 -18.16 13.19 14.46
N ARG A 226 -18.53 14.41 14.04
CA ARG A 226 -17.96 15.65 14.59
C ARG A 226 -18.21 15.73 16.10
N SER A 227 -19.46 15.57 16.53
CA SER A 227 -19.82 15.62 17.94
C SER A 227 -19.06 14.60 18.78
N LEU A 228 -18.93 13.36 18.29
CA LEU A 228 -18.16 12.30 18.95
C LEU A 228 -16.67 12.62 18.99
N ALA A 229 -16.09 13.09 17.86
CA ALA A 229 -14.67 13.42 17.78
C ALA A 229 -14.30 14.58 18.72
N GLU A 230 -15.10 15.63 18.78
CA GLU A 230 -14.93 16.76 19.72
C GLU A 230 -15.04 16.30 21.18
N HIS A 231 -15.98 15.41 21.48
CA HIS A 231 -16.19 14.88 22.84
C HIS A 231 -15.02 14.02 23.33
N TYR A 232 -14.58 13.04 22.52
CA TYR A 232 -13.58 12.06 22.95
C TYR A 232 -12.14 12.48 22.70
N PHE A 233 -11.86 13.06 21.53
CA PHE A 233 -10.51 13.47 21.15
C PHE A 233 -10.21 14.94 21.49
N GLY A 234 -11.22 15.81 21.52
CA GLY A 234 -11.04 17.24 21.81
C GLY A 234 -10.25 17.56 23.08
N PRO A 235 -10.46 16.85 24.19
CA PRO A 235 -9.70 17.06 25.44
C PRO A 235 -8.21 16.69 25.37
N ILE A 236 -7.75 16.00 24.32
CA ILE A 236 -6.35 15.57 24.18
C ILE A 236 -5.51 16.74 23.67
N GLU A 237 -4.48 17.10 24.41
CA GLU A 237 -3.62 18.22 24.05
C GLU A 237 -2.74 17.89 22.82
N LYS A 238 -2.61 18.87 21.91
CA LYS A 238 -1.64 18.79 20.82
C LYS A 238 -0.21 18.85 21.36
N ARG A 239 0.72 18.25 20.64
CA ARG A 239 2.15 18.19 21.00
C ARG A 239 3.01 18.79 19.88
N ALA A 240 4.25 19.15 20.22
CA ALA A 240 5.27 19.41 19.22
C ALA A 240 5.66 18.09 18.55
N VAL A 241 5.43 17.99 17.25
CA VAL A 241 5.78 16.81 16.46
C VAL A 241 7.07 17.10 15.69
N PRO A 242 8.04 16.16 15.65
CA PRO A 242 9.25 16.33 14.85
C PRO A 242 8.94 16.57 13.38
N SER A 243 9.71 17.43 12.73
CA SER A 243 9.61 17.63 11.28
C SER A 243 10.42 16.54 10.58
N ALA A 244 9.73 15.60 9.93
CA ALA A 244 10.40 14.57 9.14
C ALA A 244 10.56 15.02 7.69
N LYS A 245 11.76 14.89 7.16
CA LYS A 245 12.02 15.06 5.72
C LYS A 245 11.40 13.90 4.93
N ARG A 246 11.03 14.16 3.67
CA ARG A 246 10.61 13.09 2.76
C ARG A 246 11.78 12.14 2.52
N PRO A 247 11.56 10.82 2.47
CA PRO A 247 12.60 9.84 2.16
C PRO A 247 12.87 9.80 0.65
N LEU A 248 13.52 10.85 0.15
CA LEU A 248 13.92 10.94 -1.26
C LEU A 248 15.13 10.05 -1.52
N GLU A 249 15.19 9.51 -2.74
CA GLU A 249 16.32 8.77 -3.22
C GLU A 249 17.23 9.67 -4.09
N LEU A 250 18.44 9.19 -4.38
CA LEU A 250 19.31 9.81 -5.36
C LEU A 250 18.67 9.69 -6.76
N ASP A 251 18.76 10.73 -7.56
CA ASP A 251 18.13 10.77 -8.88
C ASP A 251 18.62 9.62 -9.79
N GLU A 252 19.93 9.43 -9.86
CA GLU A 252 20.56 8.33 -10.61
C GLU A 252 21.62 7.64 -9.77
N PRO A 253 21.23 6.74 -8.84
CA PRO A 253 22.17 6.17 -7.88
C PRO A 253 23.21 5.21 -8.49
N GLY A 254 23.12 4.90 -9.78
CA GLY A 254 23.99 3.95 -10.47
C GLY A 254 23.44 2.52 -10.47
N GLU A 255 23.94 1.68 -11.39
CA GLU A 255 23.58 0.27 -11.43
C GLU A 255 24.12 -0.47 -10.20
N ARG A 256 23.28 -1.24 -9.52
CA ARG A 256 23.62 -2.01 -8.32
C ARG A 256 23.26 -3.47 -8.53
N ARG A 257 24.15 -4.38 -8.09
CA ARG A 257 23.94 -5.83 -8.21
C ARG A 257 24.19 -6.54 -6.90
N LEU A 258 23.38 -7.54 -6.61
CA LEU A 258 23.46 -8.38 -5.44
C LEU A 258 23.27 -9.84 -5.84
N THR A 259 24.10 -10.74 -5.28
CA THR A 259 23.85 -12.18 -5.36
C THR A 259 23.63 -12.69 -3.95
N LEU A 260 22.54 -13.44 -3.77
CA LEU A 260 22.15 -14.03 -2.50
C LEU A 260 22.11 -15.56 -2.67
N HIS A 261 22.75 -16.27 -1.76
CA HIS A 261 22.60 -17.72 -1.61
C HIS A 261 21.69 -17.96 -0.41
N LEU A 262 20.51 -18.54 -0.66
CA LEU A 262 19.47 -18.75 0.34
C LEU A 262 18.94 -20.17 0.27
N ASN A 263 18.32 -20.63 1.35
CA ASN A 263 17.66 -21.92 1.41
C ASN A 263 16.40 -21.95 0.53
N THR A 264 16.60 -21.92 -0.78
CA THR A 264 15.56 -22.03 -1.82
C THR A 264 15.92 -23.14 -2.79
N GLN A 265 14.92 -23.73 -3.43
CA GLN A 265 15.15 -24.77 -4.45
C GLN A 265 15.17 -24.20 -5.88
N VAL A 266 14.55 -23.05 -6.08
CA VAL A 266 14.40 -22.44 -7.40
C VAL A 266 15.09 -21.07 -7.40
N PRO A 267 16.04 -20.85 -8.31
CA PRO A 267 16.63 -19.52 -8.46
C PRO A 267 15.57 -18.50 -8.89
N SER A 268 15.77 -17.26 -8.51
CA SER A 268 14.90 -16.16 -8.92
C SER A 268 15.66 -14.84 -9.13
N LEU A 269 15.05 -13.94 -9.87
CA LEU A 269 15.58 -12.64 -10.20
C LEU A 269 14.65 -11.55 -9.65
N MET A 270 15.22 -10.50 -9.07
CA MET A 270 14.55 -9.23 -8.81
C MET A 270 15.27 -8.11 -9.54
N MET A 271 14.50 -7.26 -10.22
CA MET A 271 14.96 -6.02 -10.83
C MET A 271 14.11 -4.87 -10.30
N ALA A 272 14.71 -3.74 -9.98
CA ALA A 272 13.95 -2.55 -9.66
C ALA A 272 14.60 -1.29 -10.23
N PHE A 273 13.76 -0.29 -10.47
CA PHE A 273 14.16 1.03 -10.90
C PHE A 273 13.68 2.05 -9.88
N ASN A 274 14.58 2.95 -9.42
CA ASN A 274 14.18 4.07 -8.59
C ASN A 274 13.31 5.01 -9.40
N THR A 275 12.11 5.29 -8.90
CA THR A 275 11.07 6.09 -9.57
C THR A 275 10.50 7.12 -8.61
N ALA A 276 9.92 8.18 -9.15
CA ALA A 276 9.11 9.10 -8.34
C ALA A 276 7.79 8.44 -7.90
N SER A 277 7.10 9.09 -6.95
CA SER A 277 5.71 8.83 -6.55
C SER A 277 4.82 10.04 -6.90
N LEU A 278 3.51 9.94 -6.67
CA LEU A 278 2.59 11.09 -6.81
C LEU A 278 2.90 12.23 -5.81
N ALA A 279 3.57 11.92 -4.70
CA ALA A 279 3.98 12.91 -3.73
C ALA A 279 5.30 13.62 -4.10
N THR A 280 6.14 13.01 -4.95
CA THR A 280 7.45 13.55 -5.34
C THR A 280 7.49 14.10 -6.78
N GLU A 281 6.65 13.61 -7.68
CA GLU A 281 6.50 14.13 -9.05
C GLU A 281 5.24 15.00 -9.16
N THR A 282 5.40 16.29 -8.86
CA THR A 282 4.28 17.24 -8.88
C THR A 282 4.12 17.99 -10.20
N ASP A 283 5.16 18.05 -11.01
CA ASP A 283 5.17 18.81 -12.27
C ASP A 283 4.48 18.04 -13.40
N ASN A 284 4.67 16.72 -13.43
CA ASN A 284 4.04 15.86 -14.42
C ASN A 284 3.50 14.55 -13.81
N PRO A 285 2.44 14.61 -12.97
CA PRO A 285 1.89 13.42 -12.30
C PRO A 285 1.36 12.36 -13.28
N ARG A 286 1.13 12.73 -14.55
CA ARG A 286 0.72 11.78 -15.59
C ARG A 286 1.76 10.69 -15.84
N GLN A 287 3.06 10.97 -15.67
CA GLN A 287 4.10 9.94 -15.75
C GLN A 287 3.95 8.88 -14.66
N ILE A 288 3.48 9.25 -13.47
CA ILE A 288 3.26 8.33 -12.37
C ILE A 288 2.06 7.42 -12.65
N HIS A 289 0.98 7.97 -13.20
CA HIS A 289 -0.15 7.18 -13.68
C HIS A 289 0.25 6.27 -14.85
N ALA A 290 1.15 6.72 -15.72
CA ALA A 290 1.71 5.88 -16.78
C ALA A 290 2.51 4.69 -16.21
N LEU A 291 3.34 4.87 -15.17
CA LEU A 291 4.04 3.77 -14.50
C LEU A 291 3.07 2.73 -13.91
N ARG A 292 1.95 3.15 -13.36
CA ARG A 292 0.90 2.23 -12.88
C ARG A 292 0.31 1.39 -14.01
N LEU A 293 0.01 2.03 -15.14
CA LEU A 293 -0.48 1.31 -16.33
C LEU A 293 0.61 0.43 -16.95
N ILE A 294 1.90 0.80 -16.88
CA ILE A 294 3.00 -0.08 -17.29
C ILE A 294 3.06 -1.34 -16.44
N ALA A 295 2.91 -1.23 -15.12
CA ALA A 295 2.86 -2.41 -14.26
C ALA A 295 1.72 -3.36 -14.69
N ALA A 296 0.53 -2.82 -14.97
CA ALA A 296 -0.60 -3.61 -15.45
C ALA A 296 -0.43 -4.11 -16.91
N LEU A 297 0.24 -3.36 -17.80
CA LEU A 297 0.61 -3.83 -19.13
C LEU A 297 1.54 -5.04 -19.08
N LEU A 298 2.48 -5.03 -18.11
CA LEU A 298 3.44 -6.11 -17.94
C LEU A 298 2.84 -7.32 -17.23
N ASP A 299 2.04 -7.10 -16.14
CA ASP A 299 1.52 -8.17 -15.27
C ASP A 299 0.07 -7.94 -14.82
N GLY A 300 -0.79 -7.37 -15.63
CA GLY A 300 -2.22 -7.18 -15.34
C GLY A 300 -3.10 -8.36 -15.72
N GLY A 301 -2.65 -9.61 -15.48
CA GLY A 301 -3.39 -10.83 -15.72
C GLY A 301 -3.00 -11.61 -16.97
N TYR A 302 -3.80 -12.61 -17.32
CA TYR A 302 -3.44 -13.62 -18.34
C TYR A 302 -2.96 -13.06 -19.70
N SER A 303 -3.51 -11.94 -20.15
CA SER A 303 -3.18 -11.31 -21.44
C SER A 303 -2.10 -10.23 -21.34
N ALA A 304 -1.49 -10.05 -20.16
CA ALA A 304 -0.39 -9.12 -19.98
C ALA A 304 0.91 -9.64 -20.65
N ARG A 305 1.86 -8.74 -20.89
CA ARG A 305 3.04 -9.05 -21.70
C ARG A 305 3.93 -10.14 -21.12
N LEU A 306 4.23 -10.08 -19.81
CA LEU A 306 5.08 -11.08 -19.17
C LEU A 306 4.47 -12.50 -19.23
N PRO A 307 3.22 -12.74 -18.78
CA PRO A 307 2.58 -14.03 -18.93
C PRO A 307 2.43 -14.49 -20.38
N GLN A 308 2.13 -13.58 -21.30
CA GLN A 308 1.92 -13.93 -22.70
C GLN A 308 3.21 -14.28 -23.43
N GLN A 309 4.24 -13.44 -23.28
CA GLN A 309 5.46 -13.56 -24.10
C GLN A 309 6.52 -14.39 -23.42
N LEU A 310 6.80 -14.17 -22.13
CA LEU A 310 7.91 -14.84 -21.43
C LEU A 310 7.53 -16.19 -20.82
N GLU A 311 6.28 -16.34 -20.31
CA GLU A 311 5.85 -17.63 -19.76
C GLU A 311 5.36 -18.58 -20.86
N ARG A 312 4.33 -18.18 -21.64
CA ARG A 312 3.70 -19.06 -22.63
C ARG A 312 4.32 -19.02 -24.02
N GLY A 313 4.90 -17.87 -24.42
CA GLY A 313 5.50 -17.69 -25.72
C GLY A 313 6.88 -18.33 -25.80
N GLU A 314 7.83 -17.79 -25.06
CA GLU A 314 9.24 -18.20 -25.06
C GLU A 314 9.55 -19.34 -24.06
N GLU A 315 8.63 -19.64 -23.16
CA GLU A 315 8.84 -20.55 -22.04
C GLU A 315 10.16 -20.23 -21.30
N LEU A 316 10.42 -18.93 -21.15
CA LEU A 316 11.65 -18.42 -20.54
C LEU A 316 11.56 -18.47 -19.02
N VAL A 317 10.39 -18.16 -18.48
CA VAL A 317 10.11 -18.12 -17.05
C VAL A 317 8.96 -19.03 -16.68
N THR A 318 8.90 -19.48 -15.43
CA THR A 318 7.73 -20.17 -14.85
C THR A 318 6.76 -19.19 -14.20
N SER A 319 7.25 -18.01 -13.81
CA SER A 319 6.46 -16.90 -13.31
C SER A 319 7.21 -15.59 -13.49
N ALA A 320 6.49 -14.53 -13.75
CA ALA A 320 7.02 -13.18 -13.73
C ALA A 320 5.96 -12.22 -13.19
N ALA A 321 6.39 -11.19 -12.46
CA ALA A 321 5.52 -10.18 -11.89
C ALA A 321 6.10 -8.77 -12.06
N ALA A 322 5.21 -7.77 -12.08
CA ALA A 322 5.57 -6.36 -12.12
C ALA A 322 4.65 -5.56 -11.19
N TRP A 323 5.22 -4.70 -10.34
CA TRP A 323 4.43 -3.83 -9.48
C TRP A 323 5.10 -2.49 -9.22
N TYR A 324 4.29 -1.51 -8.88
CA TYR A 324 4.71 -0.16 -8.59
C TYR A 324 3.78 0.49 -7.56
N ASN A 325 4.35 1.14 -6.54
CA ASN A 325 3.58 1.92 -5.57
C ASN A 325 3.66 3.42 -5.89
N ALA A 326 2.57 3.98 -6.39
CA ALA A 326 2.44 5.40 -6.70
C ALA A 326 2.19 6.28 -5.45
N TYR A 327 1.77 5.70 -4.33
CA TYR A 327 1.28 6.39 -3.14
C TYR A 327 2.26 6.37 -1.98
N ALA A 328 3.55 6.43 -2.28
CA ALA A 328 4.58 6.59 -1.27
C ALA A 328 4.78 8.07 -0.92
N ARG A 329 5.20 8.36 0.32
CA ARG A 329 5.55 9.72 0.76
C ARG A 329 6.84 10.22 0.09
N GLY A 330 7.77 9.30 -0.20
CA GLY A 330 9.03 9.54 -0.91
C GLY A 330 9.07 8.91 -2.28
N ASP A 331 10.27 8.77 -2.85
CA ASP A 331 10.48 8.07 -4.10
C ASP A 331 10.26 6.57 -3.92
N SER A 332 9.81 5.91 -4.98
CA SER A 332 9.37 4.52 -4.98
C SER A 332 10.28 3.63 -5.84
N LEU A 333 9.94 2.35 -5.91
CA LEU A 333 10.54 1.39 -6.84
C LEU A 333 9.48 0.88 -7.81
N PHE A 334 9.84 0.81 -9.08
CA PHE A 334 9.17 -0.06 -10.03
C PHE A 334 9.89 -1.39 -10.03
N VAL A 335 9.21 -2.46 -9.62
CA VAL A 335 9.83 -3.76 -9.38
C VAL A 335 9.34 -4.79 -10.38
N LEU A 336 10.27 -5.62 -10.85
CA LEU A 336 10.05 -6.82 -11.62
C LEU A 336 10.65 -8.00 -10.87
N SER A 337 9.97 -9.14 -10.86
CA SER A 337 10.52 -10.40 -10.36
C SER A 337 10.22 -11.52 -11.34
N ALA A 338 11.10 -12.51 -11.43
CA ALA A 338 10.87 -13.68 -12.27
C ALA A 338 11.64 -14.90 -11.78
N ALA A 339 11.09 -16.08 -12.07
CA ALA A 339 11.76 -17.36 -11.87
C ALA A 339 12.01 -18.05 -13.24
N PRO A 340 13.24 -18.51 -13.53
CA PRO A 340 13.57 -19.15 -14.78
C PRO A 340 12.84 -20.47 -14.95
N ASN A 341 12.56 -20.86 -16.19
CA ASN A 341 12.03 -22.17 -16.51
C ASN A 341 13.16 -23.21 -16.50
N MET A 342 13.45 -23.74 -15.32
CA MET A 342 14.52 -24.72 -15.09
C MET A 342 14.30 -26.03 -15.90
N GLN A 343 13.06 -26.40 -16.19
CA GLN A 343 12.75 -27.57 -17.01
C GLN A 343 13.19 -27.40 -18.47
N LYS A 344 13.29 -26.16 -18.93
CA LYS A 344 13.80 -25.79 -20.26
C LYS A 344 15.28 -25.39 -20.24
N GLY A 345 15.95 -25.52 -19.09
CA GLY A 345 17.36 -25.16 -18.93
C GLY A 345 17.64 -23.65 -19.01
N ARG A 346 16.64 -22.82 -18.68
CA ARG A 346 16.79 -21.36 -18.72
C ARG A 346 17.63 -20.85 -17.56
N THR A 347 18.39 -19.78 -17.80
CA THR A 347 19.28 -19.13 -16.82
C THR A 347 18.73 -17.80 -16.34
N LEU A 348 19.27 -17.27 -15.22
CA LEU A 348 18.90 -15.94 -14.71
C LEU A 348 19.33 -14.83 -15.66
N GLU A 349 20.45 -15.00 -16.38
CA GLU A 349 20.94 -14.04 -17.37
C GLU A 349 19.99 -13.95 -18.57
N GLU A 350 19.46 -15.09 -19.03
CA GLU A 350 18.44 -15.10 -20.10
C GLU A 350 17.16 -14.41 -19.61
N VAL A 351 16.73 -14.66 -18.36
CA VAL A 351 15.55 -14.01 -17.74
C VAL A 351 15.75 -12.50 -17.63
N GLU A 352 16.92 -12.05 -17.14
CA GLU A 352 17.24 -10.62 -17.07
C GLU A 352 17.18 -9.98 -18.46
N ALA A 353 17.77 -10.64 -19.47
CA ALA A 353 17.72 -10.17 -20.86
C ALA A 353 16.29 -10.10 -21.41
N GLY A 354 15.46 -11.10 -21.11
CA GLY A 354 14.05 -11.13 -21.50
C GLY A 354 13.23 -9.99 -20.87
N LEU A 355 13.39 -9.74 -19.56
CA LEU A 355 12.74 -8.61 -18.89
C LEU A 355 13.20 -7.26 -19.49
N TRP A 356 14.50 -7.10 -19.72
CA TRP A 356 15.02 -5.92 -20.42
C TRP A 356 14.40 -5.77 -21.81
N GLY A 357 14.25 -6.85 -22.56
CA GLY A 357 13.61 -6.85 -23.87
C GLY A 357 12.20 -6.27 -23.84
N GLN A 358 11.39 -6.60 -22.82
CA GLN A 358 10.04 -6.05 -22.62
C GLN A 358 10.07 -4.54 -22.34
N LEU A 359 11.01 -4.09 -21.51
CA LEU A 359 11.16 -2.67 -21.18
C LEU A 359 11.68 -1.86 -22.39
N GLU A 360 12.68 -2.38 -23.11
CA GLU A 360 13.19 -1.75 -24.33
C GLU A 360 12.12 -1.65 -25.42
N GLN A 361 11.26 -2.66 -25.56
CA GLN A 361 10.13 -2.60 -26.47
C GLN A 361 9.19 -1.43 -26.13
N LEU A 362 8.87 -1.21 -24.83
CA LEU A 362 8.07 -0.06 -24.39
C LEU A 362 8.72 1.29 -24.69
N LYS A 363 10.05 1.38 -24.59
CA LYS A 363 10.81 2.60 -24.93
C LYS A 363 10.82 2.89 -26.44
N GLN A 364 10.87 1.85 -27.25
CA GLN A 364 10.96 1.99 -28.71
C GLN A 364 9.59 2.16 -29.36
N THR A 365 8.60 1.44 -28.86
CA THR A 365 7.25 1.40 -29.44
C THR A 365 6.20 1.58 -28.35
N ALA A 366 5.41 2.63 -28.47
CA ALA A 366 4.27 2.85 -27.59
C ALA A 366 3.28 1.66 -27.70
N PRO A 367 2.53 1.32 -26.65
CA PRO A 367 1.46 0.33 -26.73
C PRO A 367 0.40 0.76 -27.74
N THR A 368 -0.30 -0.18 -28.34
CA THR A 368 -1.44 0.17 -29.20
C THR A 368 -2.57 0.76 -28.37
N ALA A 369 -3.42 1.57 -29.00
CA ALA A 369 -4.59 2.14 -28.32
C ALA A 369 -5.51 1.06 -27.73
N GLU A 370 -5.68 -0.07 -28.44
CA GLU A 370 -6.49 -1.21 -27.99
C GLU A 370 -5.87 -1.89 -26.76
N GLU A 371 -4.55 -2.09 -26.77
CA GLU A 371 -3.82 -2.68 -25.61
C GLU A 371 -3.95 -1.79 -24.38
N LEU A 372 -3.73 -0.48 -24.52
CA LEU A 372 -3.83 0.48 -23.43
C LEU A 372 -5.26 0.58 -22.90
N GLU A 373 -6.26 0.61 -23.77
CA GLU A 373 -7.68 0.67 -23.39
C GLU A 373 -8.09 -0.57 -22.56
N ARG A 374 -7.68 -1.76 -22.99
CA ARG A 374 -7.94 -3.00 -22.26
C ARG A 374 -7.32 -2.97 -20.85
N VAL A 375 -6.08 -2.56 -20.73
CA VAL A 375 -5.38 -2.49 -19.44
C VAL A 375 -6.00 -1.41 -18.53
N ARG A 376 -6.30 -0.25 -19.09
CA ARG A 376 -6.99 0.84 -18.39
C ARG A 376 -8.32 0.38 -17.83
N ALA A 377 -9.14 -0.29 -18.64
CA ALA A 377 -10.43 -0.81 -18.21
C ALA A 377 -10.28 -1.81 -17.03
N GLN A 378 -9.25 -2.67 -17.06
CA GLN A 378 -8.96 -3.61 -15.96
C GLN A 378 -8.55 -2.88 -14.67
N VAL A 379 -7.67 -1.90 -14.75
CA VAL A 379 -7.22 -1.11 -13.58
C VAL A 379 -8.39 -0.32 -12.99
N ILE A 380 -9.17 0.36 -13.84
CA ILE A 380 -10.35 1.12 -13.42
C ILE A 380 -11.40 0.20 -12.76
N ALA A 381 -11.67 -0.97 -13.36
CA ALA A 381 -12.58 -1.94 -12.77
C ALA A 381 -12.13 -2.39 -11.37
N GLY A 382 -10.82 -2.64 -11.18
CA GLY A 382 -10.25 -2.96 -9.87
C GLY A 382 -10.53 -1.86 -8.84
N LEU A 383 -10.23 -0.60 -9.18
CA LEU A 383 -10.46 0.55 -8.31
C LEU A 383 -11.95 0.76 -7.98
N VAL A 384 -12.84 0.49 -8.93
CA VAL A 384 -14.30 0.58 -8.71
C VAL A 384 -14.75 -0.52 -7.74
N TYR A 385 -14.27 -1.76 -7.90
CA TYR A 385 -14.59 -2.86 -6.98
C TYR A 385 -14.07 -2.63 -5.56
N GLU A 386 -12.89 -2.02 -5.41
CA GLU A 386 -12.35 -1.65 -4.10
C GLU A 386 -13.28 -0.69 -3.34
N ARG A 387 -14.01 0.17 -4.05
CA ARG A 387 -14.99 1.10 -3.46
C ARG A 387 -16.23 0.42 -2.88
N ASP A 388 -16.47 -0.85 -3.15
CA ASP A 388 -17.57 -1.59 -2.53
C ASP A 388 -17.31 -1.88 -1.04
N SER A 389 -16.06 -1.94 -0.62
CA SER A 389 -15.65 -2.16 0.77
C SER A 389 -15.48 -0.85 1.53
N ILE A 390 -16.25 -0.61 2.58
CA ILE A 390 -16.08 0.56 3.47
C ILE A 390 -14.71 0.55 4.15
N THR A 391 -14.16 -0.62 4.44
CA THR A 391 -12.80 -0.76 5.00
C THR A 391 -11.74 -0.31 3.99
N GLN A 392 -11.86 -0.74 2.73
CA GLN A 392 -10.93 -0.34 1.69
C GLN A 392 -11.02 1.16 1.39
N GLN A 393 -12.22 1.73 1.36
CA GLN A 393 -12.40 3.17 1.22
C GLN A 393 -11.69 3.94 2.33
N ALA A 394 -11.88 3.53 3.60
CA ALA A 394 -11.22 4.16 4.75
C ALA A 394 -9.70 4.03 4.66
N THR A 395 -9.19 2.86 4.26
CA THR A 395 -7.75 2.60 4.10
C THR A 395 -7.15 3.47 3.00
N THR A 396 -7.80 3.59 1.85
CA THR A 396 -7.32 4.44 0.76
C THR A 396 -7.27 5.91 1.17
N ILE A 397 -8.33 6.42 1.81
CA ILE A 397 -8.39 7.79 2.32
C ILE A 397 -7.26 8.04 3.33
N GLY A 398 -7.11 7.16 4.33
CA GLY A 398 -6.11 7.31 5.39
C GLY A 398 -4.68 7.23 4.85
N MET A 399 -4.40 6.32 3.95
CA MET A 399 -3.12 6.20 3.27
C MET A 399 -2.77 7.49 2.51
N LEU A 400 -3.66 7.98 1.64
CA LEU A 400 -3.44 9.20 0.86
C LEU A 400 -3.10 10.39 1.75
N GLU A 401 -3.89 10.62 2.78
CA GLU A 401 -3.69 11.73 3.71
C GLU A 401 -2.37 11.63 4.50
N THR A 402 -1.97 10.42 4.84
CA THR A 402 -0.79 10.20 5.66
C THR A 402 0.50 10.40 4.88
N VAL A 403 0.51 10.01 3.59
CA VAL A 403 1.68 10.25 2.72
C VAL A 403 1.75 11.68 2.17
N GLY A 404 0.78 12.54 2.52
CA GLY A 404 0.74 13.96 2.13
C GLY A 404 0.07 14.21 0.77
N LEU A 405 -0.73 13.25 0.31
CA LEU A 405 -1.67 13.40 -0.79
C LEU A 405 -3.05 13.79 -0.25
N SER A 406 -3.96 14.20 -1.12
CA SER A 406 -5.34 14.48 -0.72
C SER A 406 -6.22 13.24 -0.89
N TRP A 407 -7.15 13.01 0.03
CA TRP A 407 -8.19 11.99 -0.12
C TRP A 407 -9.02 12.17 -1.41
N ARG A 408 -9.10 13.39 -1.94
CA ARG A 408 -9.82 13.71 -3.20
C ARG A 408 -9.26 12.95 -4.39
N LEU A 409 -7.97 12.60 -4.32
CA LEU A 409 -7.33 11.78 -5.36
C LEU A 409 -8.06 10.45 -5.59
N MET A 410 -8.67 9.87 -4.55
CA MET A 410 -9.49 8.67 -4.69
C MET A 410 -10.62 8.84 -5.72
N ASP A 411 -11.22 10.01 -5.80
CA ASP A 411 -12.32 10.28 -6.74
C ASP A 411 -11.81 10.81 -8.09
N GLU A 412 -10.65 11.48 -8.12
CA GLU A 412 -10.03 12.09 -9.31
C GLU A 412 -9.20 11.08 -10.13
N GLU A 413 -8.79 9.99 -9.53
CA GLU A 413 -7.85 9.03 -10.09
C GLU A 413 -8.32 8.36 -11.38
N LEU A 414 -9.60 8.06 -11.48
CA LEU A 414 -10.16 7.42 -12.68
C LEU A 414 -9.95 8.31 -13.91
N ALA A 415 -10.25 9.60 -13.79
CA ALA A 415 -10.03 10.56 -14.87
C ALA A 415 -8.53 10.74 -15.19
N ALA A 416 -7.68 10.69 -14.16
CA ALA A 416 -6.23 10.79 -14.35
C ALA A 416 -5.67 9.58 -15.13
N LEU A 417 -6.15 8.38 -14.86
CA LEU A 417 -5.80 7.16 -15.61
C LEU A 417 -6.35 7.19 -17.05
N GLU A 418 -7.57 7.69 -17.23
CA GLU A 418 -8.17 7.86 -18.55
C GLU A 418 -7.39 8.84 -19.44
N ALA A 419 -6.75 9.84 -18.84
CA ALA A 419 -5.98 10.85 -19.55
C ALA A 419 -4.59 10.38 -20.03
N VAL A 420 -4.11 9.22 -19.60
CA VAL A 420 -2.80 8.68 -20.01
C VAL A 420 -2.85 8.21 -21.46
N THR A 421 -1.90 8.66 -22.27
CA THR A 421 -1.77 8.29 -23.68
C THR A 421 -0.70 7.21 -23.90
N PRO A 422 -0.67 6.55 -25.07
CA PRO A 422 0.43 5.64 -25.42
C PRO A 422 1.81 6.32 -25.39
N GLU A 423 1.89 7.58 -25.73
CA GLU A 423 3.12 8.38 -25.71
C GLU A 423 3.57 8.64 -24.26
N ASP A 424 2.66 8.86 -23.31
CA ASP A 424 2.99 8.99 -21.89
C ASP A 424 3.61 7.69 -21.35
N ILE A 425 3.08 6.52 -21.73
CA ILE A 425 3.65 5.20 -21.40
C ILE A 425 5.09 5.09 -21.93
N GLN A 426 5.30 5.42 -23.21
CA GLN A 426 6.62 5.37 -23.82
C GLN A 426 7.59 6.34 -23.15
N GLN A 427 7.14 7.56 -22.85
CA GLN A 427 7.96 8.56 -22.19
C GLN A 427 8.34 8.14 -20.76
N ALA A 428 7.41 7.62 -19.98
CA ALA A 428 7.69 7.11 -18.63
C ALA A 428 8.70 5.95 -18.68
N ALA A 429 8.56 5.04 -19.65
CA ALA A 429 9.52 3.95 -19.84
C ALA A 429 10.93 4.47 -20.15
N ARG A 430 11.06 5.49 -20.99
CA ARG A 430 12.36 6.12 -21.33
C ARG A 430 12.98 6.84 -20.13
N THR A 431 12.16 7.52 -19.32
CA THR A 431 12.61 8.30 -18.18
C THR A 431 13.12 7.40 -17.05
N TYR A 432 12.38 6.34 -16.71
CA TYR A 432 12.62 5.59 -15.49
C TYR A 432 13.39 4.27 -15.69
N PHE A 433 13.25 3.56 -16.82
CA PHE A 433 13.93 2.27 -16.99
C PHE A 433 15.32 2.41 -17.58
N THR A 434 16.21 3.07 -16.85
CA THR A 434 17.60 3.31 -17.24
C THR A 434 18.56 2.49 -16.40
N ARG A 435 19.78 2.23 -16.92
CA ARG A 435 20.82 1.52 -16.16
C ARG A 435 21.26 2.27 -14.90
N SER A 436 21.23 3.60 -14.94
CA SER A 436 21.60 4.44 -13.79
C SER A 436 20.62 4.34 -12.60
N ARG A 437 19.39 3.87 -12.84
CA ARG A 437 18.35 3.67 -11.82
C ARG A 437 18.17 2.21 -11.41
N LEU A 438 18.91 1.28 -12.02
CA LEU A 438 18.70 -0.15 -11.90
C LEU A 438 19.33 -0.75 -10.64
N SER A 439 18.57 -1.61 -9.97
CA SER A 439 19.04 -2.59 -9.00
C SER A 439 18.66 -4.00 -9.46
N VAL A 440 19.57 -4.97 -9.35
CA VAL A 440 19.33 -6.37 -9.71
C VAL A 440 19.79 -7.27 -8.56
N ALA A 441 18.98 -8.25 -8.20
CA ALA A 441 19.37 -9.33 -7.31
C ALA A 441 19.17 -10.68 -7.98
N HIS A 442 20.20 -11.49 -7.99
CA HIS A 442 20.14 -12.91 -8.29
C HIS A 442 20.02 -13.70 -6.98
N ILE A 443 18.94 -14.43 -6.82
CA ILE A 443 18.70 -15.30 -5.67
C ILE A 443 18.95 -16.73 -6.12
N LEU A 444 19.96 -17.35 -5.53
CA LEU A 444 20.42 -18.69 -5.86
C LEU A 444 20.17 -19.63 -4.69
N PRO A 445 19.96 -20.95 -4.95
CA PRO A 445 20.03 -21.95 -3.91
C PRO A 445 21.37 -21.92 -3.17
N GLU A 446 21.36 -22.22 -1.87
CA GLU A 446 22.60 -22.50 -1.15
C GLU A 446 23.31 -23.67 -1.83
N GLU A 447 24.65 -23.55 -1.99
CA GLU A 447 25.43 -24.67 -2.44
C GLU A 447 25.27 -25.80 -1.41
N SER A 448 24.77 -26.95 -1.84
CA SER A 448 24.79 -28.15 -0.99
C SER A 448 26.24 -28.41 -0.65
N GLY A 449 26.63 -28.09 0.60
CA GLY A 449 27.95 -28.45 1.10
C GLY A 449 28.08 -29.96 0.97
N ASP A 450 29.01 -30.43 0.15
CA ASP A 450 29.48 -31.80 0.21
C ASP A 450 30.08 -31.99 1.62
N GLU A 451 29.28 -32.58 2.56
CA GLU A 451 29.79 -33.20 3.77
C GLU A 451 30.51 -34.50 3.47
#